data_1aac2201ee162dc45963d6cf816f0292
#
_entry.id   1aac2201ee162dc45963d6cf816f0292
#
_cell.length_a   1.000
_cell.length_b   1.000
_cell.length_c   1.000
_cell.angle_alpha   90.00
_cell.angle_beta   90.00
_cell.angle_gamma   90.00
#
_symmetry.space_group_name_H-M   'P 1'
#
loop_
_entity.id
_entity.type
_entity.pdbx_description
1 polymer ?
#
loop_
_entity_poly.entity_id
_entity_poly.type
_entity_poly.pdbx_seq_one_letter_code
_entity_poly.pdbx_strand_id
1 'polypeptide(L)'
;KEASGNFSAIAQIASLSGGTVDIYSGNDDQTVPMMALGAKGVISVLSNVAPRQVHDMCAAFKAGDVAKARQMQIDAIPLIEALFCEVNPIPVKEAMNMMGEEVGPFRKPLVDMEPANRDRLRRELVNYGISLKE
;
A
#
# COMPACT_ATOMS: atom_id res chain seq x y z
N LYS A 1 -1.03 2.58 -14.20
CA LYS A 1 -0.41 2.15 -12.93
C LYS A 1 1.09 1.98 -13.13
N GLU A 2 1.88 2.61 -12.30
CA GLU A 2 3.33 2.58 -12.35
C GLU A 2 3.91 2.03 -11.03
N ALA A 3 4.69 0.97 -11.14
CA ALA A 3 5.22 0.22 -10.00
C ALA A 3 6.70 -0.18 -10.17
N SER A 4 7.44 0.51 -11.07
CA SER A 4 8.86 0.21 -11.30
C SER A 4 9.76 0.62 -10.14
N GLY A 5 9.31 1.54 -9.29
CA GLY A 5 10.13 2.18 -8.27
C GLY A 5 11.14 3.19 -8.81
N ASN A 6 11.14 3.44 -10.12
CA ASN A 6 12.07 4.35 -10.78
C ASN A 6 11.44 5.74 -10.96
N PHE A 7 11.70 6.65 -10.03
CA PHE A 7 11.17 8.02 -10.08
C PHE A 7 11.58 8.81 -11.34
N SER A 8 12.75 8.54 -11.91
CA SER A 8 13.17 9.17 -13.17
C SER A 8 12.29 8.72 -14.33
N ALA A 9 11.94 7.44 -14.40
CA ALA A 9 11.02 6.93 -15.41
C ALA A 9 9.61 7.50 -15.23
N ILE A 10 9.14 7.62 -13.99
CA ILE A 10 7.84 8.23 -13.67
C ILE A 10 7.79 9.68 -14.11
N ALA A 11 8.84 10.46 -13.83
CA ALA A 11 8.94 11.85 -14.27
C ALA A 11 8.96 11.96 -15.82
N GLN A 12 9.64 11.03 -16.50
CA GLN A 12 9.63 10.97 -17.98
C GLN A 12 8.22 10.66 -18.53
N ILE A 13 7.50 9.72 -17.93
CA ILE A 13 6.10 9.42 -18.32
C ILE A 13 5.24 10.67 -18.17
N ALA A 14 5.34 11.36 -17.04
CA ALA A 14 4.59 12.60 -16.79
C ALA A 14 4.93 13.68 -17.83
N SER A 15 6.21 13.86 -18.16
CA SER A 15 6.69 14.81 -19.15
C SER A 15 6.20 14.46 -20.56
N LEU A 16 6.39 13.21 -20.99
CA LEU A 16 6.04 12.77 -22.35
C LEU A 16 4.53 12.75 -22.58
N SER A 17 3.74 12.45 -21.57
CA SER A 17 2.28 12.47 -21.68
C SER A 17 1.68 13.88 -21.69
N GLY A 18 2.45 14.90 -21.29
CA GLY A 18 1.96 16.27 -21.25
C GLY A 18 0.70 16.45 -20.39
N GLY A 19 0.49 15.59 -19.40
CA GLY A 19 -0.68 15.60 -18.54
C GLY A 19 -1.95 14.96 -19.13
N THR A 20 -1.85 14.32 -20.32
CA THR A 20 -2.99 13.64 -20.96
C THR A 20 -3.28 12.26 -20.37
N VAL A 21 -2.38 11.71 -19.57
CA VAL A 21 -2.50 10.40 -18.93
C VAL A 21 -2.50 10.55 -17.42
N ASP A 22 -3.52 10.00 -16.76
CA ASP A 22 -3.55 9.91 -15.30
C ASP A 22 -2.61 8.79 -14.82
N ILE A 23 -1.63 9.15 -13.98
CA ILE A 23 -0.68 8.22 -13.38
C ILE A 23 -1.17 7.85 -11.98
N TYR A 24 -1.09 6.55 -11.63
CA TYR A 24 -1.35 6.04 -10.29
C TYR A 24 -0.14 5.25 -9.79
N SER A 25 0.25 5.44 -8.54
CA SER A 25 1.25 4.58 -7.90
C SER A 25 0.76 3.14 -7.86
N GLY A 26 1.64 2.21 -8.13
CA GLY A 26 1.42 0.79 -7.88
C GLY A 26 2.13 0.29 -6.61
N ASN A 27 2.93 1.16 -5.99
CA ASN A 27 3.70 0.89 -4.79
C ASN A 27 3.16 1.73 -3.63
N ASP A 28 2.70 1.08 -2.57
CA ASP A 28 2.13 1.75 -1.39
C ASP A 28 3.15 2.65 -0.67
N ASP A 29 4.41 2.22 -0.61
CA ASP A 29 5.53 2.96 -0.02
C ASP A 29 5.95 4.22 -0.80
N GLN A 30 5.43 4.40 -2.00
CA GLN A 30 5.77 5.51 -2.91
C GLN A 30 4.60 6.42 -3.25
N THR A 31 3.48 6.29 -2.56
CA THR A 31 2.24 7.04 -2.89
C THR A 31 2.47 8.55 -2.86
N VAL A 32 2.95 9.09 -1.75
CA VAL A 32 3.15 10.54 -1.58
C VAL A 32 4.24 11.09 -2.52
N PRO A 33 5.43 10.48 -2.65
CA PRO A 33 6.42 10.90 -3.63
C PRO A 33 5.91 10.90 -5.07
N MET A 34 5.13 9.89 -5.47
CA MET A 34 4.56 9.85 -6.81
C MET A 34 3.48 10.92 -7.02
N MET A 35 2.69 11.23 -6.00
CA MET A 35 1.73 12.34 -6.07
C MET A 35 2.45 13.69 -6.24
N ALA A 36 3.64 13.86 -5.66
CA ALA A 36 4.48 15.05 -5.91
C ALA A 36 4.95 15.16 -7.36
N LEU A 37 5.06 14.05 -8.09
CA LEU A 37 5.32 14.00 -9.53
C LEU A 37 4.05 14.05 -10.40
N GLY A 38 2.88 14.30 -9.81
CA GLY A 38 1.61 14.47 -10.51
C GLY A 38 0.70 13.23 -10.55
N ALA A 39 1.06 12.14 -9.87
CA ALA A 39 0.17 10.99 -9.75
C ALA A 39 -1.14 11.37 -9.03
N LYS A 40 -2.25 10.76 -9.47
CA LYS A 40 -3.60 11.04 -8.95
C LYS A 40 -3.91 10.30 -7.64
N GLY A 41 -3.12 9.30 -7.29
CA GLY A 41 -3.29 8.46 -6.12
C GLY A 41 -2.57 7.13 -6.27
N VAL A 42 -3.11 6.08 -5.67
CA VAL A 42 -2.50 4.75 -5.60
C VAL A 42 -3.51 3.64 -5.93
N ILE A 43 -3.03 2.59 -6.59
CA ILE A 43 -3.72 1.30 -6.72
C ILE A 43 -3.02 0.37 -5.73
N SER A 44 -3.58 0.25 -4.55
CA SER A 44 -2.94 -0.08 -3.29
C SER A 44 -3.25 -1.51 -2.84
N VAL A 45 -2.28 -2.18 -2.25
CA VAL A 45 -2.45 -3.39 -1.44
C VAL A 45 -2.87 -3.01 -0.02
N LEU A 46 -2.23 -2.00 0.58
CA LEU A 46 -2.53 -1.50 1.92
C LEU A 46 -4.01 -1.11 2.08
N SER A 47 -4.65 -0.58 1.04
CA SER A 47 -6.06 -0.17 1.07
C SER A 47 -7.05 -1.32 1.31
N ASN A 48 -6.65 -2.58 1.17
CA ASN A 48 -7.50 -3.72 1.52
C ASN A 48 -7.64 -3.90 3.04
N VAL A 49 -6.67 -3.45 3.81
CA VAL A 49 -6.66 -3.57 5.28
C VAL A 49 -6.80 -2.22 5.99
N ALA A 50 -6.43 -1.11 5.33
CA ALA A 50 -6.46 0.24 5.88
C ALA A 50 -7.01 1.27 4.86
N PRO A 51 -8.24 1.08 4.31
CA PRO A 51 -8.76 1.91 3.22
C PRO A 51 -8.88 3.38 3.60
N ARG A 52 -9.33 3.68 4.82
CA ARG A 52 -9.49 5.06 5.30
C ARG A 52 -8.15 5.79 5.38
N GLN A 53 -7.13 5.15 5.94
CA GLN A 53 -5.81 5.74 6.11
C GLN A 53 -5.17 6.05 4.74
N VAL A 54 -5.29 5.15 3.76
CA VAL A 54 -4.81 5.38 2.39
C VAL A 54 -5.57 6.52 1.72
N HIS A 55 -6.90 6.55 1.87
CA HIS A 55 -7.72 7.67 1.38
C HIS A 55 -7.28 9.00 2.00
N ASP A 56 -7.17 9.04 3.34
CA ASP A 56 -6.88 10.28 4.07
C ASP A 56 -5.47 10.80 3.76
N MET A 57 -4.49 9.91 3.55
CA MET A 57 -3.15 10.26 3.09
C MET A 57 -3.19 10.97 1.73
N CYS A 58 -3.90 10.39 0.76
CA CYS A 58 -4.05 10.99 -0.57
C CYS A 58 -4.85 12.31 -0.50
N ALA A 59 -5.89 12.36 0.31
CA ALA A 59 -6.72 13.56 0.49
C ALA A 59 -5.92 14.71 1.14
N ALA A 60 -5.11 14.41 2.17
CA ALA A 60 -4.23 15.40 2.81
C ALA A 60 -3.26 16.00 1.79
N PHE A 61 -2.61 15.16 0.97
CA PHE A 61 -1.72 15.65 -0.07
C PHE A 61 -2.44 16.58 -1.07
N LYS A 62 -3.60 16.16 -1.56
CA LYS A 62 -4.42 16.97 -2.51
C LYS A 62 -4.90 18.28 -1.91
N ALA A 63 -5.15 18.31 -0.60
CA ALA A 63 -5.53 19.53 0.12
C ALA A 63 -4.33 20.47 0.41
N GLY A 64 -3.11 20.09 0.05
CA GLY A 64 -1.89 20.85 0.31
C GLY A 64 -1.26 20.60 1.70
N ASP A 65 -1.84 19.72 2.53
CA ASP A 65 -1.24 19.29 3.81
C ASP A 65 -0.19 18.19 3.58
N VAL A 66 0.89 18.60 2.92
CA VAL A 66 1.99 17.70 2.56
C VAL A 66 2.68 17.13 3.80
N ALA A 67 2.74 17.89 4.88
CA ALA A 67 3.38 17.45 6.12
C ALA A 67 2.61 16.25 6.73
N LYS A 68 1.28 16.35 6.79
CA LYS A 68 0.41 15.26 7.25
C LYS A 68 0.49 14.04 6.33
N ALA A 69 0.38 14.26 5.02
CA ALA A 69 0.48 13.16 4.05
C ALA A 69 1.81 12.41 4.16
N ARG A 70 2.91 13.15 4.29
CA ARG A 70 4.25 12.57 4.50
C ARG A 70 4.32 11.74 5.78
N GLN A 71 3.79 12.25 6.89
CA GLN A 71 3.81 11.50 8.15
C GLN A 71 3.00 10.22 8.03
N MET A 72 1.79 10.29 7.45
CA MET A 72 0.96 9.09 7.22
C MET A 72 1.66 8.06 6.33
N GLN A 73 2.40 8.50 5.30
CA GLN A 73 3.21 7.62 4.46
C GLN A 73 4.30 6.91 5.27
N ILE A 74 5.02 7.64 6.12
CA ILE A 74 6.12 7.12 6.94
C ILE A 74 5.58 6.12 7.99
N ASP A 75 4.48 6.46 8.64
CA ASP A 75 3.85 5.61 9.66
C ASP A 75 3.35 4.28 9.07
N ALA A 76 3.00 4.25 7.79
CA ALA A 76 2.53 3.06 7.10
C ALA A 76 3.67 2.10 6.67
N ILE A 77 4.92 2.54 6.60
CA ILE A 77 6.03 1.75 6.06
C ILE A 77 6.18 0.37 6.72
N PRO A 78 6.18 0.22 8.06
CA PRO A 78 6.36 -1.11 8.67
C PRO A 78 5.28 -2.11 8.25
N LEU A 79 4.02 -1.67 8.17
CA LEU A 79 2.92 -2.51 7.71
C LEU A 79 3.02 -2.82 6.20
N ILE A 80 3.38 -1.83 5.38
CA ILE A 80 3.59 -2.04 3.94
C ILE A 80 4.67 -3.12 3.73
N GLU A 81 5.82 -3.02 4.41
CA GLU A 81 6.87 -4.03 4.32
C GLU A 81 6.39 -5.43 4.75
N ALA A 82 5.53 -5.51 5.77
CA ALA A 82 4.96 -6.78 6.19
C ALA A 82 3.96 -7.34 5.15
N LEU A 83 3.21 -6.48 4.46
CA LEU A 83 2.30 -6.87 3.39
C LEU A 83 3.01 -7.31 2.10
N PHE A 84 4.30 -7.04 1.97
CA PHE A 84 5.12 -7.42 0.80
C PHE A 84 6.32 -8.32 1.17
N CYS A 85 6.35 -8.87 2.40
CA CYS A 85 7.44 -9.77 2.81
C CYS A 85 7.42 -11.14 2.11
N GLU A 86 6.30 -11.50 1.50
CA GLU A 86 6.15 -12.65 0.60
C GLU A 86 5.41 -12.24 -0.66
N VAL A 87 5.28 -13.19 -1.59
CA VAL A 87 4.59 -12.95 -2.87
C VAL A 87 3.16 -12.47 -2.64
N ASN A 88 2.83 -11.29 -3.19
CA ASN A 88 1.45 -10.79 -3.21
C ASN A 88 0.57 -11.72 -4.07
N PRO A 89 -0.62 -12.15 -3.62
CA PRO A 89 -1.42 -11.60 -2.52
C PRO A 89 -1.36 -12.40 -1.20
N ILE A 90 -0.32 -13.19 -0.92
CA ILE A 90 -0.27 -14.04 0.28
C ILE A 90 -0.43 -13.19 1.55
N PRO A 91 0.43 -12.17 1.84
CA PRO A 91 0.31 -11.44 3.10
C PRO A 91 -0.99 -10.66 3.24
N VAL A 92 -1.49 -10.03 2.17
CA VAL A 92 -2.74 -9.23 2.27
C VAL A 92 -3.96 -10.10 2.51
N LYS A 93 -4.05 -11.29 1.91
CA LYS A 93 -5.14 -12.25 2.18
C LYS A 93 -5.07 -12.75 3.61
N GLU A 94 -3.88 -13.07 4.09
CA GLU A 94 -3.68 -13.49 5.49
C GLU A 94 -4.08 -12.36 6.45
N ALA A 95 -3.70 -11.12 6.18
CA ALA A 95 -4.10 -9.96 6.96
C ALA A 95 -5.63 -9.81 7.02
N MET A 96 -6.32 -9.91 5.89
CA MET A 96 -7.79 -9.83 5.83
C MET A 96 -8.46 -10.97 6.60
N ASN A 97 -7.94 -12.21 6.50
CA ASN A 97 -8.43 -13.33 7.30
C ASN A 97 -8.24 -13.07 8.81
N MET A 98 -7.09 -12.51 9.25
CA MET A 98 -6.88 -12.09 10.64
C MET A 98 -7.85 -11.00 11.10
N MET A 99 -8.29 -10.12 10.20
CA MET A 99 -9.33 -9.12 10.47
C MET A 99 -10.74 -9.71 10.50
N GLY A 100 -10.88 -10.98 10.09
CA GLY A 100 -12.14 -11.69 10.03
C GLY A 100 -12.94 -11.44 8.75
N GLU A 101 -12.27 -10.99 7.69
CA GLU A 101 -12.83 -10.85 6.36
C GLU A 101 -12.65 -12.15 5.57
N GLU A 102 -13.41 -13.13 5.69
CA GLU A 102 -13.30 -14.48 5.11
C GLU A 102 -12.98 -14.54 3.61
N VAL A 103 -11.75 -14.12 3.24
CA VAL A 103 -11.31 -14.06 1.84
C VAL A 103 -10.85 -15.40 1.26
N GLY A 104 -10.94 -16.45 2.06
CA GLY A 104 -10.70 -17.83 1.65
C GLY A 104 -9.20 -18.18 1.46
N PRO A 105 -8.95 -19.43 1.02
CA PRO A 105 -7.59 -19.96 0.87
C PRO A 105 -6.87 -19.39 -0.36
N PHE A 106 -5.60 -19.72 -0.49
CA PHE A 106 -4.80 -19.41 -1.67
C PHE A 106 -5.07 -20.43 -2.80
N ARG A 107 -5.06 -19.94 -4.04
CA ARG A 107 -5.06 -20.81 -5.22
C ARG A 107 -3.62 -21.20 -5.56
N LYS A 108 -3.40 -22.49 -5.86
CA LYS A 108 -2.10 -22.96 -6.35
C LYS A 108 -1.66 -22.16 -7.59
N PRO A 109 -0.36 -21.86 -7.74
CA PRO A 109 0.79 -22.37 -6.97
C PRO A 109 1.09 -21.64 -5.66
N LEU A 110 0.27 -20.68 -5.23
CA LEU A 110 0.45 -20.00 -3.95
C LEU A 110 0.22 -20.96 -2.79
N VAL A 111 0.97 -20.74 -1.71
CA VAL A 111 0.96 -21.55 -0.49
C VAL A 111 0.62 -20.69 0.71
N ASP A 112 0.39 -21.32 1.86
CA ASP A 112 0.19 -20.59 3.11
C ASP A 112 1.44 -19.79 3.50
N MET A 113 1.23 -18.69 4.20
CA MET A 113 2.28 -17.79 4.66
C MET A 113 3.19 -18.48 5.69
N GLU A 114 4.49 -18.24 5.59
CA GLU A 114 5.46 -18.73 6.57
C GLU A 114 5.15 -18.22 7.98
N PRO A 115 5.23 -19.08 9.03
CA PRO A 115 4.80 -18.71 10.38
C PRO A 115 5.48 -17.45 10.93
N ALA A 116 6.79 -17.29 10.72
CA ALA A 116 7.54 -16.13 11.20
C ALA A 116 7.08 -14.82 10.52
N ASN A 117 6.76 -14.87 9.24
CA ASN A 117 6.23 -13.74 8.49
C ASN A 117 4.79 -13.42 8.90
N ARG A 118 4.00 -14.46 9.19
CA ARG A 118 2.65 -14.33 9.71
C ARG A 118 2.63 -13.62 11.07
N ASP A 119 3.55 -13.96 11.97
CA ASP A 119 3.68 -13.30 13.27
C ASP A 119 4.15 -11.85 13.11
N ARG A 120 5.08 -11.57 12.18
CA ARG A 120 5.46 -10.20 11.81
C ARG A 120 4.25 -9.41 11.33
N LEU A 121 3.50 -9.95 10.38
CA LEU A 121 2.31 -9.29 9.82
C LEU A 121 1.27 -8.97 10.91
N ARG A 122 0.97 -9.94 11.80
CA ARG A 122 0.05 -9.74 12.93
C ARG A 122 0.49 -8.57 13.81
N ARG A 123 1.77 -8.51 14.15
CA ARG A 123 2.33 -7.44 14.98
C ARG A 123 2.20 -6.08 14.30
N GLU A 124 2.53 -5.98 13.02
CA GLU A 124 2.47 -4.70 12.31
C GLU A 124 1.03 -4.23 12.05
N LEU A 125 0.07 -5.14 11.85
CA LEU A 125 -1.35 -4.81 11.82
C LEU A 125 -1.81 -4.15 13.13
N VAL A 126 -1.48 -4.76 14.28
CA VAL A 126 -1.82 -4.24 15.60
C VAL A 126 -1.13 -2.90 15.87
N ASN A 127 0.17 -2.79 15.56
CA ASN A 127 0.94 -1.55 15.71
C ASN A 127 0.37 -0.39 14.89
N TYR A 128 -0.17 -0.70 13.71
CA TYR A 128 -0.81 0.30 12.84
C TYR A 128 -2.24 0.65 13.27
N GLY A 129 -2.77 -0.01 14.31
CA GLY A 129 -4.08 0.26 14.87
C GLY A 129 -5.23 -0.52 14.23
N ILE A 130 -4.94 -1.62 13.54
CA ILE A 130 -5.93 -2.50 12.95
C ILE A 130 -6.37 -3.54 13.97
N SER A 131 -7.68 -3.63 14.20
CA SER A 131 -8.27 -4.64 15.07
C SER A 131 -8.31 -5.99 14.38
N LEU A 132 -7.86 -7.02 15.06
CA LEU A 132 -7.92 -8.41 14.60
C LEU A 132 -9.06 -9.13 15.28
N LYS A 133 -9.67 -10.09 14.58
CA LYS A 133 -10.59 -11.05 15.23
C LYS A 133 -9.77 -12.21 15.79
N GLU A 134 -10.15 -12.64 16.99
CA GLU A 134 -9.60 -13.84 17.66
C GLU A 134 -10.13 -15.12 16.99
#